data_c48bcbb31c44ac914105a5454723fcee
#
_entry.id   c48bcbb31c44ac914105a5454723fcee
#
_cell.length_a   1.000
_cell.length_b   1.000
_cell.length_c   1.000
_cell.angle_alpha   90.00
_cell.angle_beta   90.00
_cell.angle_gamma   90.00
#
_symmetry.space_group_name_H-M   'P 1'
#
loop_
_entity.id
_entity.type
_entity.pdbx_description
1 polymer ?
#
loop_
_entity_poly.entity_id
_entity_poly.type
_entity_poly.pdbx_seq_one_letter_code
_entity_poly.pdbx_strand_id
1 'polypeptide(L)'
;ITGELLIPKFDASTLTIAFYDEFADTVESNAKFTSIKLTTFRISGLLRISRKLINNVKFDIEGFLINKIAEQFRLFLEKSVVEGAAGKFDALFTAEAENTLTLAKKDEYSINDLIDLQAKLPTVHQSTAVFVMNKDMLTILRKLQDKEGRYYVLPDVTRGFGFSILDTSIQVTDFAPVGQVLYANLKEYGLSVSEEMNIQ
;
A
#
# COMPACT_ATOMS: atom_id res chain seq x y z
N ILE A 1 21.07 -0.91 -17.65
CA ILE A 1 21.18 0.53 -17.32
C ILE A 1 21.04 0.64 -15.81
N THR A 2 22.16 0.81 -15.11
CA THR A 2 22.17 1.16 -13.68
C THR A 2 21.88 2.66 -13.59
N GLY A 3 20.61 3.03 -13.56
CA GLY A 3 20.15 4.39 -13.44
C GLY A 3 19.55 4.62 -12.06
N GLU A 4 20.06 5.59 -11.32
CA GLU A 4 19.39 6.13 -10.15
C GLU A 4 18.38 7.16 -10.65
N LEU A 5 17.09 6.98 -10.29
CA LEU A 5 16.07 7.97 -10.56
C LEU A 5 15.92 8.85 -9.32
N LEU A 6 16.22 10.14 -9.46
CA LEU A 6 16.00 11.13 -8.43
C LEU A 6 14.66 11.83 -8.68
N ILE A 7 13.71 11.64 -7.78
CA ILE A 7 12.43 12.35 -7.83
C ILE A 7 12.50 13.52 -6.87
N PRO A 8 12.37 14.78 -7.35
CA PRO A 8 12.33 15.93 -6.48
C PRO A 8 11.04 15.91 -5.65
N LYS A 9 11.17 16.05 -4.33
CA LYS A 9 10.06 16.23 -3.40
C LYS A 9 10.07 17.68 -2.94
N PHE A 10 8.96 18.37 -3.17
CA PHE A 10 8.74 19.74 -2.67
C PHE A 10 8.16 19.68 -1.26
N ASP A 11 8.81 20.40 -0.33
CA ASP A 11 8.29 20.56 1.02
C ASP A 11 7.40 21.81 1.06
N ALA A 12 6.10 21.59 0.96
CA ALA A 12 5.11 22.66 0.97
C ALA A 12 5.02 23.39 2.32
N SER A 13 5.52 22.82 3.41
CA SER A 13 5.52 23.45 4.73
C SER A 13 6.41 24.69 4.80
N THR A 14 7.33 24.82 3.85
CA THR A 14 8.25 25.98 3.77
C THR A 14 7.68 27.15 2.98
N LEU A 15 6.52 26.96 2.30
CA LEU A 15 5.86 28.01 1.54
C LEU A 15 4.87 28.77 2.42
N THR A 16 5.14 30.05 2.67
CA THR A 16 4.24 30.93 3.41
C THR A 16 3.36 31.70 2.43
N ILE A 17 2.04 31.45 2.47
CA ILE A 17 1.05 32.21 1.73
C ILE A 17 0.22 32.97 2.76
N ALA A 18 0.23 34.31 2.68
CA ALA A 18 -0.50 35.18 3.59
C ALA A 18 -1.14 36.34 2.82
N PHE A 19 -2.13 36.97 3.45
CA PHE A 19 -2.69 38.22 2.95
C PHE A 19 -1.77 39.36 3.42
N TYR A 20 -1.42 40.27 2.50
CA TYR A 20 -0.62 41.42 2.74
C TYR A 20 -1.43 42.68 2.44
N ASP A 21 -1.26 43.72 3.23
CA ASP A 21 -1.79 45.05 2.94
C ASP A 21 -1.00 45.68 1.78
N GLU A 22 -1.64 46.64 1.09
CA GLU A 22 -1.18 47.22 -0.18
C GLU A 22 0.28 47.78 -0.17
N PHE A 23 0.83 48.04 0.99
CA PHE A 23 2.23 48.56 1.18
C PHE A 23 3.07 47.73 2.15
N ALA A 24 2.64 46.52 2.49
CA ALA A 24 3.39 45.65 3.40
C ALA A 24 4.43 44.82 2.61
N ASP A 25 5.60 44.67 3.21
CA ASP A 25 6.66 43.80 2.68
C ASP A 25 6.22 42.34 2.69
N THR A 26 6.35 41.68 1.56
CA THR A 26 6.12 40.24 1.45
C THR A 26 7.23 39.43 2.11
N VAL A 27 6.88 38.45 2.93
CA VAL A 27 7.85 37.53 3.53
C VAL A 27 8.33 36.55 2.45
N GLU A 28 9.63 36.57 2.19
CA GLU A 28 10.27 35.61 1.31
C GLU A 28 10.22 34.21 1.93
N SER A 29 9.71 33.23 1.19
CA SER A 29 9.75 31.83 1.57
C SER A 29 10.76 31.08 0.71
N ASN A 30 11.71 30.40 1.37
CA ASN A 30 12.68 29.56 0.67
C ASN A 30 12.10 28.17 0.43
N ALA A 31 11.85 27.85 -0.83
CA ALA A 31 11.41 26.50 -1.21
C ALA A 31 12.53 25.47 -0.93
N LYS A 32 12.25 24.49 -0.08
CA LYS A 32 13.15 23.35 0.13
C LYS A 32 12.74 22.20 -0.79
N PHE A 33 13.69 21.78 -1.60
CA PHE A 33 13.58 20.57 -2.40
C PHE A 33 14.43 19.49 -1.75
N THR A 34 13.80 18.35 -1.50
CA THR A 34 14.47 17.10 -1.16
C THR A 34 14.35 16.15 -2.35
N SER A 35 15.21 15.16 -2.45
CA SER A 35 15.14 14.16 -3.50
C SER A 35 14.91 12.78 -2.91
N ILE A 36 13.95 12.05 -3.47
CA ILE A 36 13.78 10.64 -3.20
C ILE A 36 14.60 9.90 -4.23
N LYS A 37 15.51 9.06 -3.77
CA LYS A 37 16.38 8.25 -4.62
C LYS A 37 15.74 6.88 -4.81
N LEU A 38 15.34 6.56 -6.03
CA LEU A 38 14.91 5.22 -6.41
C LEU A 38 16.08 4.48 -7.06
N THR A 39 16.45 3.34 -6.49
CA THR A 39 17.45 2.43 -7.03
C THR A 39 16.80 1.22 -7.68
N THR A 40 17.35 0.76 -8.80
CA THR A 40 16.83 -0.40 -9.51
C THR A 40 17.45 -1.69 -8.99
N PHE A 41 16.61 -2.70 -8.78
CA PHE A 41 17.03 -4.04 -8.37
C PHE A 41 16.54 -5.06 -9.40
N ARG A 42 17.39 -6.05 -9.68
CA ARG A 42 17.01 -7.14 -10.55
C ARG A 42 16.28 -8.21 -9.77
N ILE A 43 15.09 -8.57 -10.24
CA ILE A 43 14.32 -9.71 -9.77
C ILE A 43 14.38 -10.77 -10.86
N SER A 44 14.81 -12.00 -10.55
CA SER A 44 14.89 -13.09 -11.52
C SER A 44 14.51 -14.41 -10.87
N GLY A 45 13.88 -15.30 -11.64
CA GLY A 45 13.56 -16.66 -11.25
C GLY A 45 13.98 -17.63 -12.35
N LEU A 46 14.38 -18.84 -11.97
CA LEU A 46 14.72 -19.91 -12.90
C LEU A 46 13.82 -21.12 -12.65
N LEU A 47 13.07 -21.51 -13.68
CA LEU A 47 12.25 -22.72 -13.66
C LEU A 47 12.87 -23.76 -14.62
N ARG A 48 13.15 -24.96 -14.12
CA ARG A 48 13.64 -26.08 -14.94
C ARG A 48 12.54 -27.10 -15.12
N ILE A 49 12.25 -27.46 -16.37
CA ILE A 49 11.20 -28.43 -16.73
C ILE A 49 11.82 -29.57 -17.52
N SER A 50 11.36 -30.79 -17.26
CA SER A 50 11.83 -31.95 -18.02
C SER A 50 11.17 -32.00 -19.41
N ARG A 51 11.94 -32.36 -20.43
CA ARG A 51 11.43 -32.58 -21.80
C ARG A 51 10.34 -33.68 -21.87
N LYS A 52 10.42 -34.66 -20.97
CA LYS A 52 9.41 -35.72 -20.87
C LYS A 52 8.03 -35.15 -20.47
N LEU A 53 8.00 -34.15 -19.61
CA LEU A 53 6.76 -33.47 -19.21
C LEU A 53 6.17 -32.73 -20.40
N ILE A 54 6.98 -31.96 -21.12
CA ILE A 54 6.54 -31.17 -22.27
C ILE A 54 5.93 -32.07 -23.37
N ASN A 55 6.58 -33.20 -23.65
CA ASN A 55 6.16 -34.11 -24.75
C ASN A 55 4.94 -34.97 -24.41
N ASN A 56 4.64 -35.22 -23.13
CA ASN A 56 3.57 -36.14 -22.72
C ASN A 56 2.24 -35.47 -22.41
N VAL A 57 2.17 -34.15 -22.43
CA VAL A 57 0.98 -33.40 -22.06
C VAL A 57 0.29 -32.85 -23.32
N LYS A 58 -1.03 -33.07 -23.41
CA LYS A 58 -1.85 -32.65 -24.56
C LYS A 58 -2.42 -31.24 -24.42
N PHE A 59 -1.93 -30.41 -23.50
CA PHE A 59 -2.36 -29.03 -23.35
C PHE A 59 -1.15 -28.08 -23.44
N ASP A 60 -1.41 -26.79 -23.66
CA ASP A 60 -0.38 -25.76 -23.73
C ASP A 60 0.28 -25.55 -22.35
N ILE A 61 1.35 -26.29 -22.11
CA ILE A 61 2.16 -26.21 -20.89
C ILE A 61 2.91 -24.87 -20.82
N GLU A 62 3.34 -24.36 -21.96
CA GLU A 62 4.14 -23.14 -22.02
C GLU A 62 3.32 -21.93 -21.58
N GLY A 63 2.16 -21.72 -22.16
CA GLY A 63 1.24 -20.64 -21.76
C GLY A 63 0.79 -20.76 -20.29
N PHE A 64 0.55 -22.00 -19.81
CA PHE A 64 0.23 -22.23 -18.40
C PHE A 64 1.37 -21.78 -17.46
N LEU A 65 2.62 -22.12 -17.79
CA LEU A 65 3.79 -21.81 -16.97
C LEU A 65 4.08 -20.31 -16.98
N ILE A 66 3.97 -19.66 -18.14
CA ILE A 66 4.11 -18.20 -18.25
C ILE A 66 3.15 -17.50 -17.30
N ASN A 67 1.87 -17.89 -17.33
CA ASN A 67 0.86 -17.32 -16.43
C ASN A 67 1.17 -17.57 -14.95
N LYS A 68 1.66 -18.78 -14.61
CA LYS A 68 2.05 -19.10 -13.22
C LYS A 68 3.29 -18.33 -12.75
N ILE A 69 4.27 -18.13 -13.62
CA ILE A 69 5.45 -17.31 -13.32
C ILE A 69 5.00 -15.86 -13.08
N ALA A 70 4.17 -15.31 -13.96
CA ALA A 70 3.66 -13.94 -13.81
C ALA A 70 2.88 -13.76 -12.49
N GLU A 71 2.04 -14.73 -12.12
CA GLU A 71 1.32 -14.75 -10.84
C GLU A 71 2.29 -14.74 -9.64
N GLN A 72 3.34 -15.58 -9.68
CA GLN A 72 4.35 -15.63 -8.61
C GLN A 72 5.16 -14.33 -8.52
N PHE A 73 5.49 -13.70 -9.64
CA PHE A 73 6.14 -12.39 -9.65
C PHE A 73 5.27 -11.31 -9.01
N ARG A 74 3.97 -11.30 -9.34
CA ARG A 74 3.02 -10.37 -8.74
C ARG A 74 2.94 -10.54 -7.22
N LEU A 75 2.82 -11.79 -6.74
CA LEU A 75 2.79 -12.10 -5.31
C LEU A 75 4.10 -11.72 -4.60
N PHE A 76 5.23 -11.95 -5.25
CA PHE A 76 6.54 -11.56 -4.72
C PHE A 76 6.67 -10.04 -4.58
N LEU A 77 6.22 -9.28 -5.59
CA LEU A 77 6.22 -7.81 -5.54
C LEU A 77 5.28 -7.30 -4.45
N GLU A 78 4.06 -7.84 -4.37
CA GLU A 78 3.10 -7.49 -3.33
C GLU A 78 3.69 -7.73 -1.94
N LYS A 79 4.29 -8.90 -1.70
CA LYS A 79 4.99 -9.22 -0.46
C LYS A 79 6.11 -8.22 -0.16
N SER A 80 6.94 -7.92 -1.15
CA SER A 80 8.09 -7.02 -0.99
C SER A 80 7.67 -5.58 -0.66
N VAL A 81 6.54 -5.12 -1.17
CA VAL A 81 5.97 -3.80 -0.87
C VAL A 81 5.36 -3.78 0.54
N VAL A 82 4.62 -4.82 0.89
CA VAL A 82 3.89 -4.86 2.17
C VAL A 82 4.81 -5.09 3.36
N GLU A 83 5.68 -6.12 3.28
CA GLU A 83 6.61 -6.48 4.35
C GLU A 83 7.92 -5.67 4.31
N GLY A 84 8.22 -5.10 3.15
CA GLY A 84 9.51 -4.50 2.87
C GLY A 84 10.59 -5.53 2.53
N ALA A 85 11.67 -5.04 1.93
CA ALA A 85 12.87 -5.82 1.69
C ALA A 85 14.09 -4.97 2.03
N ALA A 86 14.85 -5.36 3.03
CA ALA A 86 15.95 -4.56 3.58
C ALA A 86 16.88 -4.00 2.48
N GLY A 87 16.99 -2.66 2.42
CA GLY A 87 17.79 -1.93 1.45
C GLY A 87 17.27 -1.94 0.00
N LYS A 88 16.04 -2.45 -0.24
CA LYS A 88 15.44 -2.54 -1.59
C LYS A 88 14.04 -1.94 -1.66
N PHE A 89 13.16 -2.32 -0.74
CA PHE A 89 11.79 -1.82 -0.65
C PHE A 89 11.52 -1.36 0.77
N ASP A 90 10.98 -0.16 0.91
CA ASP A 90 10.48 0.32 2.18
C ASP A 90 9.14 -0.38 2.48
N ALA A 91 8.99 -0.87 3.71
CA ALA A 91 7.78 -1.56 4.12
C ALA A 91 6.60 -0.60 4.15
N LEU A 92 5.46 -1.04 3.64
CA LEU A 92 4.22 -0.26 3.72
C LEU A 92 3.75 -0.12 5.18
N PHE A 93 3.94 -1.18 5.98
CA PHE A 93 3.66 -1.18 7.42
C PHE A 93 4.88 -0.72 8.23
N THR A 94 5.27 0.54 8.05
CA THR A 94 6.35 1.15 8.84
C THR A 94 5.75 1.82 10.07
N ALA A 95 6.18 1.41 11.26
CA ALA A 95 5.72 1.99 12.52
C ALA A 95 6.52 3.29 12.81
N GLU A 96 5.99 4.42 12.39
CA GLU A 96 6.44 5.72 12.90
C GLU A 96 5.59 6.10 14.11
N ALA A 97 6.22 6.44 15.23
CA ALA A 97 5.54 6.62 16.51
C ALA A 97 4.43 7.69 16.48
N GLU A 98 4.60 8.75 15.68
CA GLU A 98 3.62 9.84 15.57
C GLU A 98 2.35 9.41 14.83
N ASN A 99 2.47 8.49 13.88
CA ASN A 99 1.38 8.04 13.02
C ASN A 99 0.80 6.69 13.45
N THR A 100 1.29 6.11 14.53
CA THR A 100 0.84 4.82 15.04
C THR A 100 -0.21 5.01 16.13
N LEU A 101 -1.32 4.28 16.06
CA LEU A 101 -2.29 4.11 17.11
C LEU A 101 -2.11 2.71 17.72
N THR A 102 -1.70 2.67 19.00
CA THR A 102 -1.56 1.40 19.72
C THR A 102 -2.78 1.20 20.61
N LEU A 103 -3.45 0.05 20.46
CA LEU A 103 -4.62 -0.28 21.27
C LEU A 103 -4.20 -0.52 22.74
N ALA A 104 -5.04 -0.05 23.66
CA ALA A 104 -4.81 -0.23 25.10
C ALA A 104 -4.87 -1.69 25.51
N LYS A 105 -5.69 -2.49 24.85
CA LYS A 105 -5.81 -3.93 25.06
C LYS A 105 -5.63 -4.67 23.75
N LYS A 106 -4.83 -5.73 23.80
CA LYS A 106 -4.61 -6.60 22.67
C LYS A 106 -5.92 -7.32 22.30
N ASP A 107 -6.20 -7.34 20.99
CA ASP A 107 -7.36 -8.03 20.39
C ASP A 107 -8.76 -7.43 20.74
N GLU A 108 -8.84 -6.31 21.45
CA GLU A 108 -10.08 -5.53 21.58
C GLU A 108 -10.10 -4.40 20.54
N TYR A 109 -10.77 -4.61 19.42
CA TYR A 109 -10.91 -3.62 18.34
C TYR A 109 -12.27 -2.95 18.43
N SER A 110 -12.28 -1.63 18.30
CA SER A 110 -13.48 -0.81 18.25
C SER A 110 -13.57 -0.02 16.95
N ILE A 111 -14.77 0.36 16.56
CA ILE A 111 -14.97 1.28 15.45
C ILE A 111 -14.32 2.64 15.73
N ASN A 112 -14.29 3.06 17.00
CA ASN A 112 -13.65 4.31 17.42
C ASN A 112 -12.14 4.32 17.11
N ASP A 113 -11.45 3.18 17.25
CA ASP A 113 -10.03 3.09 16.95
C ASP A 113 -9.76 3.34 15.46
N LEU A 114 -10.67 2.91 14.58
CA LEU A 114 -10.58 3.18 13.15
C LEU A 114 -10.86 4.64 12.81
N ILE A 115 -11.78 5.28 13.51
CA ILE A 115 -12.06 6.71 13.38
C ILE A 115 -10.84 7.53 13.83
N ASP A 116 -10.26 7.17 14.98
CA ASP A 116 -9.05 7.82 15.49
C ASP A 116 -7.84 7.62 14.53
N LEU A 117 -7.76 6.45 13.89
CA LEU A 117 -6.74 6.18 12.87
C LEU A 117 -6.96 7.06 11.63
N GLN A 118 -8.21 7.23 11.17
CA GLN A 118 -8.53 8.14 10.07
C GLN A 118 -8.17 9.59 10.40
N ALA A 119 -8.40 10.02 11.63
CA ALA A 119 -8.13 11.38 12.08
C ALA A 119 -6.62 11.73 12.07
N LYS A 120 -5.74 10.73 12.15
CA LYS A 120 -4.28 10.95 12.06
C LYS A 120 -3.80 11.31 10.65
N LEU A 121 -4.54 10.93 9.61
CA LEU A 121 -4.15 11.27 8.24
C LEU A 121 -4.66 12.68 7.88
N PRO A 122 -3.81 13.56 7.33
CA PRO A 122 -4.25 14.88 6.85
C PRO A 122 -5.39 14.79 5.85
N THR A 123 -6.36 15.69 5.94
CA THR A 123 -7.59 15.71 5.11
C THR A 123 -7.33 15.69 3.60
N VAL A 124 -6.23 16.27 3.17
CA VAL A 124 -5.82 16.29 1.75
C VAL A 124 -5.64 14.88 1.19
N HIS A 125 -5.17 13.92 2.00
CA HIS A 125 -4.91 12.55 1.60
C HIS A 125 -6.08 11.58 1.87
N GLN A 126 -7.06 11.98 2.69
CA GLN A 126 -8.17 11.11 3.09
C GLN A 126 -9.08 10.70 1.93
N SER A 127 -9.28 11.56 0.94
CA SER A 127 -10.18 11.31 -0.19
C SER A 127 -9.79 10.11 -1.06
N THR A 128 -8.51 9.73 -1.06
CA THR A 128 -7.95 8.62 -1.84
C THR A 128 -7.33 7.54 -0.97
N ALA A 129 -7.46 7.67 0.35
CA ALA A 129 -6.93 6.70 1.28
C ALA A 129 -7.74 5.40 1.28
N VAL A 130 -7.09 4.32 1.64
CA VAL A 130 -7.67 2.98 1.76
C VAL A 130 -7.20 2.33 3.06
N PHE A 131 -8.02 1.44 3.59
CA PHE A 131 -7.58 0.54 4.65
C PHE A 131 -6.86 -0.66 4.04
N VAL A 132 -5.69 -1.00 4.56
CA VAL A 132 -4.95 -2.21 4.19
C VAL A 132 -4.81 -3.09 5.42
N MET A 133 -5.18 -4.36 5.30
CA MET A 133 -5.17 -5.30 6.41
C MET A 133 -5.08 -6.75 5.96
N ASN A 134 -4.79 -7.63 6.91
CA ASN A 134 -4.83 -9.07 6.69
C ASN A 134 -6.28 -9.59 6.71
N LYS A 135 -6.52 -10.75 6.11
CA LYS A 135 -7.81 -11.44 6.07
C LYS A 135 -8.35 -11.74 7.46
N ASP A 136 -7.48 -12.10 8.41
CA ASP A 136 -7.91 -12.38 9.79
C ASP A 136 -8.43 -11.12 10.46
N MET A 137 -7.77 -9.97 10.25
CA MET A 137 -8.20 -8.69 10.75
C MET A 137 -9.53 -8.26 10.13
N LEU A 138 -9.70 -8.43 8.82
CA LEU A 138 -10.99 -8.20 8.16
C LEU A 138 -12.10 -9.05 8.81
N THR A 139 -11.81 -10.32 9.12
CA THR A 139 -12.79 -11.21 9.75
C THR A 139 -13.21 -10.71 11.13
N ILE A 140 -12.28 -10.17 11.92
CA ILE A 140 -12.57 -9.55 13.22
C ILE A 140 -13.45 -8.33 13.02
N LEU A 141 -13.06 -7.40 12.14
CA LEU A 141 -13.82 -6.18 11.88
C LEU A 141 -15.24 -6.44 11.34
N ARG A 142 -15.41 -7.46 10.50
CA ARG A 142 -16.73 -7.87 10.00
C ARG A 142 -17.68 -8.35 11.09
N LYS A 143 -17.18 -8.80 12.21
CA LYS A 143 -17.99 -9.23 13.36
C LYS A 143 -18.37 -8.07 14.29
N LEU A 144 -17.79 -6.89 14.07
CA LEU A 144 -18.15 -5.72 14.86
C LEU A 144 -19.57 -5.27 14.52
N GLN A 145 -20.37 -5.12 15.57
CA GLN A 145 -21.75 -4.69 15.51
C GLN A 145 -21.96 -3.49 16.44
N ASP A 146 -22.92 -2.65 16.08
CA ASP A 146 -23.43 -1.62 16.97
C ASP A 146 -24.33 -2.23 18.08
N LYS A 147 -24.84 -1.37 18.97
CA LYS A 147 -25.75 -1.79 20.05
C LYS A 147 -27.08 -2.36 19.54
N GLU A 148 -27.42 -2.15 18.29
CA GLU A 148 -28.63 -2.59 17.60
C GLU A 148 -28.41 -3.81 16.73
N GLY A 149 -27.19 -4.37 16.72
CA GLY A 149 -26.82 -5.59 15.97
C GLY A 149 -26.51 -5.35 14.50
N ARG A 150 -26.30 -4.09 14.05
CA ARG A 150 -25.92 -3.78 12.68
C ARG A 150 -24.42 -3.88 12.52
N TYR A 151 -24.00 -4.47 11.39
CA TYR A 151 -22.57 -4.59 11.06
C TYR A 151 -22.01 -3.29 10.49
N TYR A 152 -20.81 -2.90 10.93
CA TYR A 152 -20.12 -1.73 10.42
C TYR A 152 -19.46 -1.95 9.06
N VAL A 153 -18.99 -3.16 8.78
CA VAL A 153 -18.37 -3.49 7.50
C VAL A 153 -19.45 -3.87 6.50
N LEU A 154 -19.57 -3.09 5.44
CA LEU A 154 -20.53 -3.32 4.37
C LEU A 154 -19.86 -3.99 3.17
N PRO A 155 -20.55 -4.92 2.48
CA PRO A 155 -20.08 -5.43 1.20
C PRO A 155 -20.18 -4.34 0.15
N ASP A 156 -19.11 -4.13 -0.62
CA ASP A 156 -19.12 -3.25 -1.78
C ASP A 156 -19.62 -4.03 -2.99
N VAL A 157 -20.89 -3.85 -3.33
CA VAL A 157 -21.55 -4.55 -4.44
C VAL A 157 -21.04 -4.13 -5.82
N THR A 158 -20.29 -3.02 -5.91
CA THR A 158 -19.76 -2.52 -7.17
C THR A 158 -18.43 -3.20 -7.56
N ARG A 159 -17.72 -3.77 -6.60
CA ARG A 159 -16.39 -4.36 -6.80
C ARG A 159 -16.34 -5.88 -6.69
N GLY A 160 -17.47 -6.56 -6.77
CA GLY A 160 -17.55 -8.02 -6.70
C GLY A 160 -17.19 -8.58 -5.32
N PHE A 161 -15.92 -8.71 -4.98
CA PHE A 161 -15.43 -9.11 -3.65
C PHE A 161 -14.72 -7.94 -2.98
N GLY A 162 -15.50 -6.92 -2.62
CA GLY A 162 -15.01 -5.73 -1.94
C GLY A 162 -15.74 -5.50 -0.61
N PHE A 163 -15.05 -4.88 0.31
CA PHE A 163 -15.63 -4.42 1.58
C PHE A 163 -15.28 -2.96 1.79
N SER A 164 -16.20 -2.25 2.42
CA SER A 164 -15.98 -0.86 2.86
C SER A 164 -16.33 -0.72 4.34
N ILE A 165 -15.63 0.18 5.00
CA ILE A 165 -15.91 0.61 6.37
C ILE A 165 -15.69 2.12 6.45
N LEU A 166 -16.59 2.85 7.10
CA LEU A 166 -16.53 4.33 7.22
C LEU A 166 -16.32 4.99 5.83
N ASP A 167 -17.10 4.57 4.84
CA ASP A 167 -17.06 5.03 3.44
C ASP A 167 -15.70 4.84 2.72
N THR A 168 -14.79 4.08 3.33
CA THR A 168 -13.46 3.81 2.80
C THR A 168 -13.34 2.35 2.36
N SER A 169 -12.74 2.13 1.19
CA SER A 169 -12.49 0.77 0.67
C SER A 169 -11.42 0.04 1.47
N ILE A 170 -11.61 -1.27 1.62
CA ILE A 170 -10.67 -2.15 2.29
C ILE A 170 -9.90 -2.94 1.23
N GLN A 171 -8.57 -2.89 1.30
CA GLN A 171 -7.67 -3.74 0.53
C GLN A 171 -7.17 -4.86 1.45
N VAL A 172 -7.38 -6.09 1.04
CA VAL A 172 -6.98 -7.26 1.82
C VAL A 172 -5.75 -7.89 1.19
N THR A 173 -4.72 -8.09 1.99
CA THR A 173 -3.51 -8.80 1.58
C THR A 173 -3.07 -9.78 2.66
N ASP A 174 -2.67 -10.98 2.24
CA ASP A 174 -2.22 -12.01 3.18
C ASP A 174 -0.83 -11.69 3.79
N PHE A 175 -0.12 -10.74 3.19
CA PHE A 175 1.22 -10.32 3.65
C PHE A 175 1.17 -9.21 4.72
N ALA A 176 0.01 -8.61 4.98
CA ALA A 176 -0.10 -7.64 6.05
C ALA A 176 0.09 -8.31 7.43
N PRO A 177 0.80 -7.67 8.36
CA PRO A 177 0.99 -8.19 9.70
C PRO A 177 -0.35 -8.45 10.41
N VAL A 178 -0.41 -9.57 11.13
CA VAL A 178 -1.61 -9.92 11.89
C VAL A 178 -1.84 -8.92 13.02
N GLY A 179 -3.08 -8.46 13.17
CA GLY A 179 -3.44 -7.51 14.23
C GLY A 179 -3.07 -6.06 13.93
N GLN A 180 -2.69 -5.76 12.70
CA GLN A 180 -2.40 -4.38 12.27
C GLN A 180 -3.35 -3.95 11.15
N VAL A 181 -3.71 -2.67 11.18
CA VAL A 181 -4.50 -2.00 10.15
C VAL A 181 -3.73 -0.76 9.73
N LEU A 182 -3.52 -0.62 8.43
CA LEU A 182 -2.94 0.57 7.85
C LEU A 182 -4.05 1.39 7.19
N TYR A 183 -4.07 2.70 7.44
CA TYR A 183 -4.88 3.66 6.70
C TYR A 183 -3.96 4.63 5.98
N ALA A 184 -3.89 4.55 4.67
CA ALA A 184 -2.94 5.34 3.90
C ALA A 184 -3.45 5.65 2.48
N ASN A 185 -2.94 6.74 1.91
CA ASN A 185 -3.08 7.04 0.49
C ASN A 185 -1.98 6.31 -0.29
N LEU A 186 -2.32 5.18 -0.89
CA LEU A 186 -1.36 4.36 -1.64
C LEU A 186 -0.82 5.04 -2.92
N LYS A 187 -1.42 6.13 -3.36
CA LYS A 187 -0.91 6.89 -4.52
C LYS A 187 0.39 7.64 -4.21
N GLU A 188 0.67 7.86 -2.93
CA GLU A 188 1.93 8.48 -2.49
C GLU A 188 3.09 7.47 -2.42
N TYR A 189 2.81 6.17 -2.51
CA TYR A 189 3.85 5.16 -2.57
C TYR A 189 4.36 5.03 -4.01
N GLY A 190 5.61 5.41 -4.23
CA GLY A 190 6.27 5.38 -5.54
C GLY A 190 6.92 4.02 -5.83
N LEU A 191 6.47 3.33 -6.87
CA LEU A 191 7.13 2.16 -7.43
C LEU A 191 7.57 2.45 -8.86
N SER A 192 8.86 2.31 -9.15
CA SER A 192 9.41 2.49 -10.50
C SER A 192 9.79 1.13 -11.10
N VAL A 193 9.29 0.86 -12.30
CA VAL A 193 9.67 -0.31 -13.09
C VAL A 193 10.52 0.15 -14.26
N SER A 194 11.79 -0.24 -14.31
CA SER A 194 12.73 0.17 -15.37
C SER A 194 12.69 -0.73 -16.60
N GLU A 195 12.36 -2.00 -16.44
CA GLU A 195 12.21 -2.97 -17.52
C GLU A 195 11.02 -3.87 -17.26
N GLU A 196 10.29 -4.19 -18.31
CA GLU A 196 9.19 -5.16 -18.24
C GLU A 196 9.73 -6.58 -18.06
N MET A 197 8.86 -7.47 -17.56
CA MET A 197 9.21 -8.88 -17.38
C MET A 197 9.52 -9.53 -18.73
N ASN A 198 10.72 -10.12 -18.85
CA ASN A 198 11.13 -10.89 -20.00
C ASN A 198 11.27 -12.36 -19.62
N ILE A 199 10.57 -13.24 -20.35
CA ILE A 199 10.60 -14.70 -20.19
C ILE A 199 11.36 -15.28 -21.38
N GLN A 200 12.45 -16.02 -21.11
CA GLN A 200 13.31 -16.65 -22.12
C GLN A 200 13.33 -18.15 -21.94
#